data_977a188cb24d14dc2d0403021c1107c9
#
_entry.id   977a188cb24d14dc2d0403021c1107c9
#
_cell.length_a   1.000
_cell.length_b   1.000
_cell.length_c   1.000
_cell.angle_alpha   90.00
_cell.angle_beta   90.00
_cell.angle_gamma   90.00
#
_symmetry.space_group_name_H-M   'P 1'
#
loop_
_entity.id
_entity.type
_entity.pdbx_description
1 polymer ?
#
loop_
_entity_poly.entity_id
_entity_poly.type
_entity_poly.pdbx_seq_one_letter_code
_entity_poly.pdbx_strand_id
1 'polypeptide(L)'
;MGIPVVNYSPESTWEFGAAAQGYFRLPNQERTSIVQLDGTYSLNKQWYINAQGTLYFKAKGNEAREKRQKAREWQLQFRAGYSDRPATYYGVYDDPHFANEGNLGIGMLRQGTPYQMQRGYLHVQAPISVGKDWAVGPMADLLIAQYEIARKYKTSDPLVQAALGAVALYDSRDNVFYPTRGIFFKLSAAAAWTSRVNIPEGQQATINGLLAADLRQFISLPCDLVFAWQFKAQLMLSEYAISHLTLYPMLPRLGGQDGLRGVNSDMFRDDIMMALQAELRIPIWSIFRGAVFAGIGDVYDYHNWHWAIPKVGYGVGLRATINKAKVNIRFDIARSNVDPRWNNINAYSFYLTATEAF
;
A
#
# COMPACT_ATOMS: atom_id res chain seq x y z
N MET A 1 9.45 -13.38 16.44
CA MET A 1 10.46 -13.71 15.43
C MET A 1 11.00 -12.40 14.89
N GLY A 2 12.33 -12.21 14.88
CA GLY A 2 12.98 -11.03 14.31
C GLY A 2 13.51 -11.35 12.91
N ILE A 3 13.30 -10.44 11.95
CA ILE A 3 13.69 -10.62 10.56
C ILE A 3 14.42 -9.35 10.12
N PRO A 4 15.63 -9.46 9.53
CA PRO A 4 16.27 -8.30 8.92
C PRO A 4 15.46 -7.83 7.71
N VAL A 5 15.38 -6.54 7.51
CA VAL A 5 14.78 -5.91 6.34
C VAL A 5 15.90 -5.22 5.57
N VAL A 6 16.05 -5.57 4.30
CA VAL A 6 17.01 -4.93 3.40
C VAL A 6 16.29 -4.65 2.08
N ASN A 7 16.22 -3.39 1.71
CA ASN A 7 15.62 -2.95 0.47
C ASN A 7 16.60 -2.07 -0.30
N TYR A 8 16.41 -2.03 -1.58
CA TYR A 8 17.02 -1.04 -2.46
C TYR A 8 15.99 -0.53 -3.43
N SER A 9 15.83 0.75 -3.48
CA SER A 9 15.15 1.42 -4.58
C SER A 9 16.02 2.57 -5.07
N PRO A 10 15.88 2.96 -6.31
CA PRO A 10 16.61 4.10 -6.84
C PRO A 10 16.40 5.40 -6.05
N GLU A 11 15.31 5.49 -5.33
CA GLU A 11 14.89 6.64 -4.55
C GLU A 11 15.47 6.64 -3.13
N SER A 12 15.30 5.53 -2.42
CA SER A 12 15.81 5.36 -1.04
C SER A 12 17.28 4.98 -0.98
N THR A 13 17.86 4.49 -2.11
CA THR A 13 19.12 3.76 -2.13
C THR A 13 19.02 2.50 -1.25
N TRP A 14 20.07 2.08 -0.58
CA TRP A 14 20.02 0.97 0.36
C TRP A 14 19.29 1.37 1.63
N GLU A 15 18.34 0.55 2.02
CA GLU A 15 17.52 0.68 3.22
C GLU A 15 17.69 -0.55 4.09
N PHE A 16 18.07 -0.35 5.35
CA PHE A 16 18.34 -1.40 6.33
C PHE A 16 17.42 -1.25 7.53
N GLY A 17 16.96 -2.36 8.05
CA GLY A 17 16.08 -2.36 9.21
C GLY A 17 15.81 -3.72 9.77
N ALA A 18 14.80 -3.79 10.61
CA ALA A 18 14.34 -5.01 11.22
C ALA A 18 12.81 -5.03 11.34
N ALA A 19 12.24 -6.22 11.28
CA ALA A 19 10.85 -6.47 11.60
C ALA A 19 10.77 -7.51 12.73
N ALA A 20 9.94 -7.27 13.72
CA ALA A 20 9.59 -8.22 14.77
C ALA A 20 8.11 -8.61 14.61
N GLN A 21 7.82 -9.91 14.59
CA GLN A 21 6.46 -10.42 14.47
C GLN A 21 6.10 -11.33 15.62
N GLY A 22 4.96 -11.08 16.24
CA GLY A 22 4.34 -11.92 17.26
C GLY A 22 3.08 -12.60 16.70
N TYR A 23 2.99 -13.92 16.95
CA TYR A 23 1.84 -14.74 16.58
C TYR A 23 1.26 -15.35 17.84
N PHE A 24 -0.02 -15.16 18.07
CA PHE A 24 -0.69 -15.69 19.25
C PHE A 24 -2.18 -15.95 18.98
N ARG A 25 -2.78 -16.81 19.79
CA ARG A 25 -4.22 -17.04 19.78
C ARG A 25 -4.82 -16.47 21.05
N LEU A 26 -5.83 -15.64 20.88
CA LEU A 26 -6.64 -15.21 22.01
C LEU A 26 -7.52 -16.36 22.52
N PRO A 27 -7.93 -16.36 23.80
CA PRO A 27 -8.79 -17.41 24.34
C PRO A 27 -10.03 -17.63 23.48
N ASN A 28 -10.39 -18.89 23.24
CA ASN A 28 -11.54 -19.32 22.44
C ASN A 28 -11.50 -18.92 20.95
N GLN A 29 -10.32 -18.70 20.40
CA GLN A 29 -10.12 -18.35 18.98
C GLN A 29 -9.45 -19.48 18.21
N GLU A 30 -9.97 -19.75 17.00
CA GLU A 30 -9.32 -20.66 16.05
C GLU A 30 -8.28 -19.96 15.20
N ARG A 31 -8.51 -18.66 14.91
CA ARG A 31 -7.60 -17.84 14.09
C ARG A 31 -6.43 -17.30 14.90
N THR A 32 -5.27 -17.29 14.28
CA THR A 32 -4.04 -16.72 14.87
C THR A 32 -4.00 -15.22 14.65
N SER A 33 -3.92 -14.48 15.74
CA SER A 33 -3.65 -13.04 15.73
C SER A 33 -2.18 -12.78 15.42
N ILE A 34 -1.90 -11.67 14.75
CA ILE A 34 -0.56 -11.24 14.39
C ILE A 34 -0.38 -9.77 14.78
N VAL A 35 0.79 -9.46 15.32
CA VAL A 35 1.27 -8.09 15.53
C VAL A 35 2.68 -8.01 14.99
N GLN A 36 2.97 -6.96 14.23
CA GLN A 36 4.27 -6.68 13.66
C GLN A 36 4.70 -5.27 14.05
N LEU A 37 5.96 -5.15 14.41
CA LEU A 37 6.67 -3.88 14.53
C LEU A 37 7.84 -3.93 13.56
N ASP A 38 7.98 -2.93 12.72
CA ASP A 38 9.09 -2.82 11.78
C ASP A 38 9.58 -1.38 11.65
N GLY A 39 10.84 -1.26 11.28
CA GLY A 39 11.46 0.03 11.04
C GLY A 39 12.71 -0.10 10.19
N THR A 40 12.98 0.93 9.39
CA THR A 40 14.13 0.97 8.51
C THR A 40 14.76 2.36 8.48
N TYR A 41 16.02 2.39 8.07
CA TYR A 41 16.79 3.59 7.79
C TYR A 41 17.56 3.43 6.47
N SER A 42 17.50 4.42 5.60
CA SER A 42 18.14 4.41 4.29
C SER A 42 19.37 5.29 4.25
N LEU A 43 20.28 5.03 3.29
CA LEU A 43 21.45 5.86 3.05
C LEU A 43 21.08 7.28 2.57
N ASN A 44 19.90 7.48 2.00
CA ASN A 44 19.32 8.79 1.69
C ASN A 44 18.64 9.46 2.88
N LYS A 45 18.93 9.03 4.13
CA LYS A 45 18.38 9.59 5.37
C LYS A 45 16.86 9.49 5.49
N GLN A 46 16.24 8.57 4.76
CA GLN A 46 14.84 8.22 4.94
C GLN A 46 14.72 7.21 6.07
N TRP A 47 13.71 7.36 6.92
CA TRP A 47 13.43 6.36 7.93
C TRP A 47 11.94 6.26 8.21
N TYR A 48 11.54 5.11 8.69
CA TYR A 48 10.20 4.91 9.21
C TYR A 48 10.21 3.91 10.37
N ILE A 49 9.17 4.01 11.18
CA ILE A 49 8.76 3.00 12.15
C ILE A 49 7.27 2.72 11.95
N ASN A 50 6.89 1.47 11.98
CA ASN A 50 5.52 1.03 11.74
C ASN A 50 5.15 -0.09 12.70
N ALA A 51 3.92 -0.04 13.23
CA ALA A 51 3.28 -1.09 13.99
C ALA A 51 1.98 -1.47 13.29
N GLN A 52 1.76 -2.74 13.04
CA GLN A 52 0.53 -3.22 12.41
C GLN A 52 0.11 -4.56 12.99
N GLY A 53 -1.17 -4.86 12.91
CA GLY A 53 -1.65 -6.14 13.37
C GLY A 53 -3.09 -6.44 13.00
N THR A 54 -3.42 -7.73 13.13
CA THR A 54 -4.78 -8.24 13.04
C THR A 54 -5.05 -9.10 14.28
N LEU A 55 -5.99 -8.66 15.08
CA LEU A 55 -6.44 -9.36 16.28
C LEU A 55 -7.83 -9.95 16.02
N TYR A 56 -8.02 -11.22 16.32
CA TYR A 56 -9.29 -11.91 16.13
C TYR A 56 -9.97 -12.10 17.48
N PHE A 57 -11.25 -11.76 17.57
CA PHE A 57 -12.07 -11.87 18.76
C PHE A 57 -13.34 -12.64 18.45
N LYS A 58 -13.79 -13.45 19.40
CA LYS A 58 -15.06 -14.17 19.34
C LYS A 58 -16.03 -13.51 20.31
N ALA A 59 -17.21 -13.09 19.86
CA ALA A 59 -18.22 -12.60 20.75
C ALA A 59 -18.67 -13.74 21.69
N LYS A 60 -18.72 -13.51 23.01
CA LYS A 60 -19.34 -14.43 23.93
C LYS A 60 -20.82 -14.52 23.57
N GLY A 61 -21.24 -15.61 22.92
CA GLY A 61 -22.63 -15.92 22.67
C GLY A 61 -23.22 -16.71 23.88
N ASN A 62 -24.52 -16.57 24.14
CA ASN A 62 -25.21 -17.52 24.98
C ASN A 62 -25.13 -18.90 24.33
N GLU A 63 -24.74 -19.93 25.09
CA GLU A 63 -24.55 -21.32 24.62
C GLU A 63 -25.74 -21.89 23.82
N ALA A 64 -26.96 -21.44 24.08
CA ALA A 64 -28.17 -21.80 23.33
C ALA A 64 -28.24 -21.24 21.90
N ARG A 65 -27.53 -20.10 21.59
CA ARG A 65 -27.42 -19.52 20.26
C ARG A 65 -26.20 -20.05 19.47
N GLU A 66 -25.17 -20.51 20.16
CA GLU A 66 -23.95 -21.07 19.53
C GLU A 66 -24.22 -22.34 18.71
N LYS A 67 -25.22 -23.15 19.11
CA LYS A 67 -25.63 -24.35 18.35
C LYS A 67 -26.37 -24.05 17.04
N ARG A 68 -26.88 -22.84 16.86
CA ARG A 68 -27.65 -22.43 15.65
C ARG A 68 -27.01 -21.37 14.76
N GLN A 69 -26.07 -20.57 15.30
CA GLN A 69 -25.33 -19.56 14.52
C GLN A 69 -23.88 -19.64 14.96
N LYS A 70 -22.95 -19.85 14.00
CA LYS A 70 -21.49 -19.67 14.26
C LYS A 70 -21.31 -18.36 15.00
N ALA A 71 -20.64 -18.40 16.16
CA ALA A 71 -20.39 -17.21 16.95
C ALA A 71 -19.75 -16.12 16.03
N ARG A 72 -20.30 -14.92 16.07
CA ARG A 72 -19.80 -13.82 15.25
C ARG A 72 -18.37 -13.51 15.66
N GLU A 73 -17.45 -13.74 14.76
CA GLU A 73 -16.06 -13.31 14.92
C GLU A 73 -15.96 -11.85 14.48
N TRP A 74 -15.25 -11.06 15.25
CA TRP A 74 -14.83 -9.75 14.83
C TRP A 74 -13.31 -9.64 14.87
N GLN A 75 -12.77 -8.79 14.07
CA GLN A 75 -11.34 -8.59 13.98
C GLN A 75 -11.03 -7.09 14.12
N LEU A 76 -9.96 -6.79 14.83
CA LEU A 76 -9.39 -5.45 14.87
C LEU A 76 -8.13 -5.46 14.01
N GLN A 77 -8.13 -4.70 12.95
CA GLN A 77 -6.94 -4.47 12.13
C GLN A 77 -6.48 -3.04 12.37
N PHE A 78 -5.20 -2.89 12.64
CA PHE A 78 -4.61 -1.57 12.84
C PHE A 78 -3.26 -1.45 12.13
N ARG A 79 -2.94 -0.24 11.76
CA ARG A 79 -1.63 0.16 11.26
C ARG A 79 -1.35 1.58 11.75
N ALA A 80 -0.23 1.76 12.44
CA ALA A 80 0.23 3.05 12.92
C ALA A 80 1.71 3.20 12.61
N GLY A 81 2.14 4.41 12.27
CA GLY A 81 3.55 4.61 11.99
C GLY A 81 3.91 6.07 11.87
N TYR A 82 5.20 6.29 11.82
CA TYR A 82 5.79 7.58 11.55
C TYR A 82 6.93 7.42 10.56
N SER A 83 7.10 8.38 9.68
CA SER A 83 8.19 8.40 8.72
C SER A 83 8.69 9.81 8.46
N ASP A 84 10.00 9.94 8.25
CA ASP A 84 10.65 11.13 7.71
C ASP A 84 11.37 10.71 6.44
N ARG A 85 10.91 11.24 5.30
CA ARG A 85 11.37 10.81 3.98
C ARG A 85 11.70 12.01 3.11
N PRO A 86 12.99 12.43 3.09
CA PRO A 86 13.47 13.22 1.97
C PRO A 86 13.30 12.40 0.69
N ALA A 87 12.63 12.99 -0.28
CA ALA A 87 12.25 12.34 -1.53
C ALA A 87 12.35 13.36 -2.68
N THR A 88 11.85 12.97 -3.82
CA THR A 88 11.77 13.83 -5.00
C THR A 88 10.29 14.05 -5.32
N TYR A 89 9.90 15.31 -5.39
CA TYR A 89 8.58 15.71 -5.86
C TYR A 89 8.59 15.78 -7.38
N TYR A 90 7.72 15.01 -8.01
CA TYR A 90 7.61 14.93 -9.47
C TYR A 90 6.36 15.65 -10.01
N GLY A 91 5.59 16.30 -9.14
CA GLY A 91 4.30 16.90 -9.45
C GLY A 91 3.14 15.90 -9.41
N VAL A 92 1.96 16.41 -9.58
CA VAL A 92 0.77 15.65 -9.89
C VAL A 92 0.65 15.60 -11.41
N TYR A 93 0.03 14.59 -11.97
CA TYR A 93 0.04 14.33 -13.41
C TYR A 93 -0.41 15.53 -14.25
N ASP A 94 -1.39 16.31 -13.79
CA ASP A 94 -1.96 17.46 -14.47
C ASP A 94 -1.72 18.81 -13.82
N ASP A 95 -0.72 18.94 -12.92
CA ASP A 95 -0.43 20.24 -12.27
C ASP A 95 0.00 21.27 -13.32
N PRO A 96 -0.78 22.36 -13.55
CA PRO A 96 -0.48 23.39 -14.52
C PRO A 96 0.83 24.14 -14.23
N HIS A 97 1.34 24.12 -12.99
CA HIS A 97 2.65 24.69 -12.68
C HIS A 97 3.80 23.92 -13.33
N PHE A 98 3.58 22.67 -13.72
CA PHE A 98 4.52 21.84 -14.45
C PHE A 98 4.15 21.66 -15.93
N ALA A 99 2.98 22.14 -16.37
CA ALA A 99 2.55 22.08 -17.76
C ALA A 99 3.48 22.88 -18.71
N ASN A 100 4.14 23.91 -18.22
CA ASN A 100 5.09 24.72 -19.00
C ASN A 100 6.46 24.02 -19.22
N GLU A 101 6.76 22.94 -18.52
CA GLU A 101 7.97 22.14 -18.77
C GLU A 101 7.75 20.99 -19.76
N GLY A 102 6.69 21.10 -20.54
CA GLY A 102 6.31 20.15 -21.58
C GLY A 102 5.61 18.93 -20.98
N ASN A 103 4.33 18.77 -21.32
CA ASN A 103 3.55 17.54 -21.16
C ASN A 103 4.23 16.44 -21.97
N LEU A 104 5.26 15.90 -21.41
CA LEU A 104 6.11 14.95 -22.06
C LEU A 104 5.51 13.60 -21.78
N GLY A 105 4.96 13.07 -22.83
CA GLY A 105 4.65 11.67 -22.91
C GLY A 105 5.80 10.85 -22.33
N ILE A 106 5.51 9.68 -21.89
CA ILE A 106 6.43 8.68 -21.37
C ILE A 106 7.80 8.82 -22.01
N GLY A 107 8.79 9.07 -21.20
CA GLY A 107 10.17 9.15 -21.64
C GLY A 107 10.89 10.45 -21.34
N MET A 108 10.17 11.52 -21.00
CA MET A 108 10.86 12.70 -20.49
C MET A 108 10.52 12.91 -19.02
N LEU A 109 11.46 12.54 -18.22
CA LEU A 109 11.44 12.62 -16.80
C LEU A 109 11.49 14.05 -16.37
N ARG A 110 10.45 14.43 -15.68
CA ARG A 110 10.47 15.65 -14.90
C ARG A 110 11.70 15.60 -14.01
N GLN A 111 12.54 16.61 -14.10
CA GLN A 111 13.58 16.80 -13.09
C GLN A 111 12.87 17.01 -11.78
N GLY A 112 12.93 16.02 -10.91
CA GLY A 112 12.25 16.09 -9.65
C GLY A 112 12.85 17.16 -8.75
N THR A 113 12.00 17.79 -7.97
CA THR A 113 12.36 18.83 -7.02
C THR A 113 12.59 18.19 -5.64
N PRO A 114 13.64 18.58 -4.88
CA PRO A 114 13.81 18.08 -3.52
C PRO A 114 12.57 18.29 -2.66
N TYR A 115 12.10 17.24 -2.02
CA TYR A 115 10.90 17.18 -1.22
C TYR A 115 11.20 16.49 0.10
N GLN A 116 10.76 17.04 1.19
CA GLN A 116 10.84 16.40 2.51
C GLN A 116 9.44 16.26 3.07
N MET A 117 9.12 15.09 3.58
CA MET A 117 7.84 14.80 4.19
C MET A 117 8.01 14.04 5.50
N GLN A 118 7.50 14.63 6.57
CA GLN A 118 7.29 13.96 7.85
C GLN A 118 5.82 13.58 7.95
N ARG A 119 5.55 12.32 8.24
CA ARG A 119 4.20 11.78 8.23
C ARG A 119 3.96 10.81 9.38
N GLY A 120 2.97 11.12 10.22
CA GLY A 120 2.37 10.18 11.16
C GLY A 120 1.02 9.68 10.63
N TYR A 121 0.71 8.41 10.84
CA TYR A 121 -0.57 7.85 10.44
C TYR A 121 -1.07 6.79 11.42
N LEU A 122 -2.39 6.71 11.53
CA LEU A 122 -3.12 5.66 12.22
C LEU A 122 -4.28 5.21 11.35
N HIS A 123 -4.35 3.93 11.05
CA HIS A 123 -5.46 3.28 10.38
C HIS A 123 -6.02 2.20 11.31
N VAL A 124 -7.32 2.21 11.53
CA VAL A 124 -8.02 1.22 12.34
C VAL A 124 -9.29 0.78 11.63
N GLN A 125 -9.54 -0.52 11.58
CA GLN A 125 -10.79 -1.08 11.08
C GLN A 125 -11.23 -2.25 11.94
N ALA A 126 -12.55 -2.37 12.15
CA ALA A 126 -13.13 -3.39 13.00
C ALA A 126 -14.26 -4.17 12.29
N PRO A 127 -13.96 -4.95 11.23
CA PRO A 127 -14.94 -5.73 10.53
C PRO A 127 -15.45 -6.91 11.37
N ILE A 128 -16.76 -7.14 11.29
CA ILE A 128 -17.50 -8.20 11.96
C ILE A 128 -17.96 -9.21 10.91
N SER A 129 -17.75 -10.49 11.14
CA SER A 129 -18.18 -11.55 10.23
C SER A 129 -19.70 -11.57 10.09
N VAL A 130 -20.20 -11.40 8.86
CA VAL A 130 -21.63 -11.43 8.53
C VAL A 130 -22.02 -12.70 7.76
N GLY A 131 -21.05 -13.54 7.43
CA GLY A 131 -21.19 -14.82 6.74
C GLY A 131 -19.94 -15.67 6.88
N LYS A 132 -19.81 -16.70 6.05
CA LYS A 132 -18.65 -17.61 6.09
C LYS A 132 -17.34 -16.89 5.77
N ASP A 133 -17.35 -16.10 4.71
CA ASP A 133 -16.15 -15.48 4.14
C ASP A 133 -16.27 -13.94 4.07
N TRP A 134 -17.41 -13.38 4.50
CA TRP A 134 -17.70 -11.95 4.49
C TRP A 134 -17.57 -11.33 5.88
N ALA A 135 -16.99 -10.14 5.92
CA ALA A 135 -16.98 -9.29 7.10
C ALA A 135 -17.17 -7.83 6.69
N VAL A 136 -17.93 -7.07 7.48
CA VAL A 136 -18.17 -5.64 7.27
C VAL A 136 -18.00 -4.90 8.59
N GLY A 137 -17.55 -3.66 8.54
CA GLY A 137 -17.38 -2.89 9.78
C GLY A 137 -16.91 -1.47 9.57
N PRO A 138 -16.79 -0.71 10.65
CA PRO A 138 -16.30 0.65 10.63
C PRO A 138 -14.79 0.69 10.35
N MET A 139 -14.33 1.82 9.83
CA MET A 139 -12.93 2.19 9.72
C MET A 139 -12.71 3.64 10.11
N ALA A 140 -11.53 3.94 10.61
CA ALA A 140 -11.07 5.29 10.91
C ALA A 140 -9.61 5.43 10.50
N ASP A 141 -9.28 6.58 9.92
CA ASP A 141 -7.93 6.96 9.53
C ASP A 141 -7.58 8.32 10.12
N LEU A 142 -6.34 8.46 10.56
CA LEU A 142 -5.73 9.72 10.93
C LEU A 142 -4.39 9.84 10.20
N LEU A 143 -4.19 10.93 9.50
CA LEU A 143 -2.94 11.28 8.87
C LEU A 143 -2.53 12.67 9.33
N ILE A 144 -1.29 12.82 9.76
CA ILE A 144 -0.67 14.10 10.08
C ILE A 144 0.59 14.20 9.23
N ALA A 145 0.68 15.23 8.39
CA ALA A 145 1.81 15.38 7.49
C ALA A 145 2.34 16.82 7.52
N GLN A 146 3.66 16.95 7.58
CA GLN A 146 4.35 18.20 7.36
C GLN A 146 5.31 18.00 6.19
N TYR A 147 5.32 18.92 5.24
CA TYR A 147 6.15 18.78 4.06
C TYR A 147 6.75 20.11 3.60
N GLU A 148 7.86 20.00 2.88
CA GLU A 148 8.58 21.10 2.27
C GLU A 148 9.00 20.70 0.85
N ILE A 149 8.61 21.52 -0.15
CA ILE A 149 8.97 21.32 -1.55
C ILE A 149 9.89 22.46 -1.98
N ALA A 150 11.07 22.12 -2.51
CA ALA A 150 12.03 23.06 -3.07
C ALA A 150 12.49 24.17 -2.12
N ARG A 151 12.36 23.99 -0.79
CA ARG A 151 12.58 25.03 0.22
C ARG A 151 11.71 26.29 0.02
N LYS A 152 10.76 26.24 -0.90
CA LYS A 152 9.92 27.36 -1.31
C LYS A 152 8.48 27.21 -0.79
N TYR A 153 7.98 25.99 -0.78
CA TYR A 153 6.65 25.68 -0.28
C TYR A 153 6.78 24.81 0.98
N LYS A 154 6.73 25.46 2.12
CA LYS A 154 6.74 24.79 3.43
C LYS A 154 5.38 24.98 4.08
N THR A 155 4.79 23.89 4.56
CA THR A 155 3.62 24.01 5.42
C THR A 155 4.06 24.59 6.77
N SER A 156 3.53 25.76 7.17
CA SER A 156 3.78 26.33 8.50
C SER A 156 3.22 25.41 9.59
N ASP A 157 2.04 24.86 9.35
CA ASP A 157 1.33 23.97 10.26
C ASP A 157 1.19 22.57 9.63
N PRO A 158 1.21 21.50 10.45
CA PRO A 158 0.93 20.17 9.95
C PRO A 158 -0.44 20.06 9.31
N LEU A 159 -0.51 19.42 8.17
CA LEU A 159 -1.76 19.05 7.53
C LEU A 159 -2.33 17.83 8.28
N VAL A 160 -3.57 17.91 8.73
CA VAL A 160 -4.26 16.83 9.45
C VAL A 160 -5.43 16.37 8.61
N GLN A 161 -5.50 15.08 8.35
CA GLN A 161 -6.68 14.44 7.75
C GLN A 161 -7.22 13.38 8.71
N ALA A 162 -8.49 13.48 9.03
CA ALA A 162 -9.24 12.50 9.81
C ALA A 162 -10.37 11.94 8.97
N ALA A 163 -10.43 10.62 8.81
CA ALA A 163 -11.45 9.97 8.02
C ALA A 163 -12.24 8.95 8.83
N LEU A 164 -13.53 8.87 8.56
CA LEU A 164 -14.44 7.87 9.09
C LEU A 164 -15.18 7.21 7.95
N GLY A 165 -15.33 5.89 8.04
CA GLY A 165 -15.93 5.14 6.96
C GLY A 165 -16.26 3.69 7.31
N ALA A 166 -16.42 2.90 6.27
CA ALA A 166 -16.74 1.49 6.37
C ALA A 166 -15.85 0.65 5.44
N VAL A 167 -15.67 -0.61 5.83
CA VAL A 167 -14.95 -1.61 5.07
C VAL A 167 -15.80 -2.87 4.91
N ALA A 168 -15.76 -3.44 3.70
CA ALA A 168 -16.28 -4.76 3.40
C ALA A 168 -15.12 -5.66 2.95
N LEU A 169 -15.05 -6.85 3.53
CA LEU A 169 -14.03 -7.86 3.26
C LEU A 169 -14.69 -9.15 2.81
N TYR A 170 -14.12 -9.79 1.81
CA TYR A 170 -14.37 -11.17 1.44
C TYR A 170 -13.05 -11.92 1.41
N ASP A 171 -12.91 -13.00 2.15
CA ASP A 171 -11.67 -13.77 2.23
C ASP A 171 -11.95 -15.26 2.24
N SER A 172 -11.76 -15.92 1.10
CA SER A 172 -11.88 -17.36 0.92
C SER A 172 -10.54 -18.04 0.68
N ARG A 173 -9.42 -17.33 0.95
CA ARG A 173 -8.07 -17.88 0.77
C ARG A 173 -7.83 -19.08 1.69
N ASP A 174 -7.12 -20.06 1.16
CA ASP A 174 -6.70 -21.27 1.91
C ASP A 174 -5.67 -20.95 3.01
N ASN A 175 -4.83 -19.93 2.78
CA ASN A 175 -3.83 -19.46 3.73
C ASN A 175 -3.64 -17.93 3.58
N VAL A 176 -3.52 -17.22 4.70
CA VAL A 176 -3.36 -15.76 4.71
C VAL A 176 -1.94 -15.34 4.33
N PHE A 177 -0.93 -16.15 4.69
CA PHE A 177 0.48 -15.82 4.50
C PHE A 177 1.03 -16.25 3.15
N TYR A 178 0.57 -17.40 2.64
CA TYR A 178 0.93 -17.93 1.34
C TYR A 178 -0.29 -18.59 0.70
N PRO A 179 -1.19 -17.79 0.14
CA PRO A 179 -2.37 -18.33 -0.51
C PRO A 179 -2.01 -19.04 -1.82
N THR A 180 -2.60 -20.21 -2.00
CA THR A 180 -2.46 -21.00 -3.23
C THR A 180 -3.77 -21.05 -4.02
N ARG A 181 -4.90 -20.79 -3.35
CA ARG A 181 -6.23 -20.76 -3.96
C ARG A 181 -7.17 -19.84 -3.17
N GLY A 182 -8.19 -19.36 -3.85
CA GLY A 182 -9.23 -18.52 -3.25
C GLY A 182 -9.17 -17.07 -3.69
N ILE A 183 -10.03 -16.27 -3.12
CA ILE A 183 -10.22 -14.85 -3.46
C ILE A 183 -10.13 -14.04 -2.16
N PHE A 184 -9.46 -12.90 -2.25
CA PHE A 184 -9.54 -11.82 -1.28
C PHE A 184 -10.09 -10.58 -1.96
N PHE A 185 -11.11 -9.97 -1.38
CA PHE A 185 -11.65 -8.70 -1.83
C PHE A 185 -11.81 -7.76 -0.63
N LYS A 186 -11.32 -6.54 -0.75
CA LYS A 186 -11.51 -5.46 0.20
C LYS A 186 -12.05 -4.24 -0.53
N LEU A 187 -13.15 -3.70 -0.03
CA LEU A 187 -13.70 -2.42 -0.46
C LEU A 187 -13.81 -1.53 0.76
N SER A 188 -13.32 -0.30 0.68
CA SER A 188 -13.46 0.70 1.72
C SER A 188 -13.95 2.01 1.15
N ALA A 189 -14.80 2.70 1.92
CA ALA A 189 -15.31 4.02 1.62
C ALA A 189 -15.31 4.87 2.90
N ALA A 190 -14.80 6.10 2.81
CA ALA A 190 -14.72 7.00 3.94
C ALA A 190 -14.93 8.45 3.51
N ALA A 191 -15.46 9.26 4.41
CA ALA A 191 -15.41 10.71 4.34
C ALA A 191 -14.24 11.21 5.19
N ALA A 192 -13.38 12.01 4.62
CA ALA A 192 -12.18 12.54 5.23
C ALA A 192 -12.29 14.06 5.37
N TRP A 193 -12.24 14.53 6.60
CA TRP A 193 -12.03 15.93 6.90
C TRP A 193 -10.53 16.23 6.86
N THR A 194 -10.13 17.24 6.09
CA THR A 194 -8.75 17.72 6.02
C THR A 194 -8.67 19.12 6.61
N SER A 195 -7.71 19.35 7.50
CA SER A 195 -7.51 20.64 8.17
C SER A 195 -7.16 21.72 7.16
N ARG A 196 -7.23 22.95 7.65
CA ARG A 196 -6.96 24.16 6.88
C ARG A 196 -5.66 24.05 6.11
N VAL A 197 -5.80 24.35 4.85
CA VAL A 197 -4.72 24.40 3.90
C VAL A 197 -4.49 25.86 3.55
N ASN A 198 -3.24 26.30 3.52
CA ASN A 198 -2.89 27.62 3.03
C ASN A 198 -3.10 27.67 1.52
N ILE A 199 -4.20 28.24 1.09
CA ILE A 199 -4.43 28.63 -0.30
C ILE A 199 -4.34 30.15 -0.43
N PRO A 200 -4.02 30.69 -1.63
CA PRO A 200 -3.89 32.15 -1.82
C PRO A 200 -5.10 32.97 -1.36
N GLU A 201 -6.28 32.36 -1.27
CA GLU A 201 -7.55 32.99 -0.91
C GLU A 201 -7.94 32.82 0.57
N GLY A 202 -7.08 32.19 1.38
CA GLY A 202 -7.33 31.94 2.80
C GLY A 202 -7.16 30.48 3.21
N GLN A 203 -7.41 30.19 4.48
CA GLN A 203 -7.32 28.83 5.02
C GLN A 203 -8.71 28.19 5.02
N GLN A 204 -8.87 27.08 4.31
CA GLN A 204 -10.12 26.32 4.32
C GLN A 204 -9.88 24.85 4.72
N ALA A 205 -10.79 24.32 5.55
CA ALA A 205 -10.91 22.88 5.74
C ALA A 205 -11.75 22.30 4.60
N THR A 206 -11.44 21.09 4.17
CA THR A 206 -12.18 20.42 3.11
C THR A 206 -12.65 19.05 3.55
N ILE A 207 -13.72 18.56 2.90
CA ILE A 207 -14.19 17.19 3.04
C ILE A 207 -13.92 16.47 1.72
N ASN A 208 -13.21 15.35 1.81
CA ASN A 208 -12.83 14.52 0.67
C ASN A 208 -13.51 13.15 0.78
N GLY A 209 -13.93 12.59 -0.33
CA GLY A 209 -14.36 11.20 -0.40
C GLY A 209 -13.15 10.30 -0.66
N LEU A 210 -13.00 9.23 0.11
CA LEU A 210 -11.97 8.23 -0.10
C LEU A 210 -12.60 6.90 -0.45
N LEU A 211 -12.21 6.31 -1.58
CA LEU A 211 -12.63 4.98 -2.00
C LEU A 211 -11.38 4.14 -2.29
N ALA A 212 -11.37 2.89 -1.85
CA ALA A 212 -10.30 1.96 -2.21
C ALA A 212 -10.84 0.54 -2.39
N ALA A 213 -10.34 -0.12 -3.43
CA ALA A 213 -10.63 -1.52 -3.73
C ALA A 213 -9.32 -2.31 -3.89
N ASP A 214 -9.29 -3.53 -3.36
CA ASP A 214 -8.19 -4.49 -3.50
C ASP A 214 -8.81 -5.87 -3.76
N LEU A 215 -8.66 -6.37 -4.97
CA LEU A 215 -9.14 -7.68 -5.40
C LEU A 215 -7.94 -8.55 -5.74
N ARG A 216 -7.87 -9.74 -5.14
CA ARG A 216 -6.80 -10.71 -5.36
C ARG A 216 -7.40 -12.07 -5.61
N GLN A 217 -6.86 -12.80 -6.56
CA GLN A 217 -7.24 -14.18 -6.82
C GLN A 217 -6.02 -15.07 -6.93
N PHE A 218 -6.13 -16.26 -6.39
CA PHE A 218 -5.10 -17.29 -6.36
C PHE A 218 -5.66 -18.55 -6.98
N ILE A 219 -4.93 -19.13 -7.93
CA ILE A 219 -5.34 -20.28 -8.71
C ILE A 219 -4.21 -21.30 -8.65
N SER A 220 -4.48 -22.46 -8.03
CA SER A 220 -3.57 -23.59 -8.08
C SER A 220 -3.61 -24.21 -9.47
N LEU A 221 -2.45 -24.38 -10.08
CA LEU A 221 -2.24 -25.00 -11.37
C LEU A 221 -1.55 -26.36 -11.18
N PRO A 222 -1.51 -27.23 -12.21
CA PRO A 222 -0.73 -28.47 -12.17
C PRO A 222 0.74 -28.23 -11.81
N CYS A 223 1.42 -29.26 -11.32
CA CYS A 223 2.84 -29.21 -10.90
C CYS A 223 3.13 -28.21 -9.77
N ASP A 224 2.20 -28.01 -8.84
CA ASP A 224 2.32 -27.10 -7.70
C ASP A 224 2.58 -25.63 -8.09
N LEU A 225 2.27 -25.27 -9.32
CA LEU A 225 2.29 -23.88 -9.77
C LEU A 225 1.12 -23.11 -9.16
N VAL A 226 1.33 -21.82 -8.86
CA VAL A 226 0.27 -20.92 -8.42
C VAL A 226 0.27 -19.68 -9.30
N PHE A 227 -0.84 -19.43 -9.95
CA PHE A 227 -1.09 -18.16 -10.62
C PHE A 227 -1.86 -17.24 -9.66
N ALA A 228 -1.31 -16.06 -9.43
CA ALA A 228 -1.92 -15.04 -8.57
C ALA A 228 -2.03 -13.72 -9.33
N TRP A 229 -3.13 -12.99 -9.11
CA TRP A 229 -3.25 -11.65 -9.63
C TRP A 229 -3.95 -10.74 -8.63
N GLN A 230 -3.68 -9.44 -8.75
CA GLN A 230 -4.24 -8.39 -7.91
C GLN A 230 -4.65 -7.20 -8.77
N PHE A 231 -5.84 -6.69 -8.52
CA PHE A 231 -6.28 -5.38 -8.97
C PHE A 231 -6.45 -4.46 -7.77
N LYS A 232 -5.82 -3.31 -7.81
CA LYS A 232 -5.96 -2.24 -6.83
C LYS A 232 -6.49 -0.99 -7.50
N ALA A 233 -7.43 -0.32 -6.84
CA ALA A 233 -7.88 1.01 -7.22
C ALA A 233 -8.02 1.87 -5.96
N GLN A 234 -7.64 3.13 -6.07
CA GLN A 234 -7.83 4.15 -5.04
C GLN A 234 -8.35 5.41 -5.71
N LEU A 235 -9.28 6.09 -5.06
CA LEU A 235 -9.89 7.32 -5.53
C LEU A 235 -10.01 8.28 -4.34
N MET A 236 -9.56 9.50 -4.55
CA MET A 236 -9.77 10.64 -3.65
C MET A 236 -10.63 11.68 -4.37
N LEU A 237 -11.85 11.85 -3.92
CA LEU A 237 -12.77 12.88 -4.42
C LEU A 237 -12.54 14.15 -3.61
N SER A 238 -11.91 15.15 -4.20
CA SER A 238 -11.67 16.47 -3.60
C SER A 238 -12.36 17.57 -4.38
N GLU A 239 -12.60 18.70 -3.73
CA GLU A 239 -13.08 19.88 -4.46
C GLU A 239 -11.99 20.41 -5.40
N TYR A 240 -12.36 20.72 -6.64
CA TYR A 240 -11.44 21.21 -7.69
C TYR A 240 -10.64 22.46 -7.31
N ALA A 241 -11.19 23.30 -6.44
CA ALA A 241 -10.54 24.55 -6.01
C ALA A 241 -9.33 24.33 -5.09
N ILE A 242 -9.11 23.11 -4.60
CA ILE A 242 -8.00 22.83 -3.69
C ILE A 242 -6.81 22.36 -4.51
N SER A 243 -5.72 23.09 -4.43
CA SER A 243 -4.50 22.76 -5.11
C SER A 243 -4.03 21.34 -4.75
N HIS A 244 -3.84 20.48 -5.75
CA HIS A 244 -3.25 19.14 -5.60
C HIS A 244 -1.90 19.19 -4.86
N LEU A 245 -1.18 20.31 -4.95
CA LEU A 245 0.06 20.52 -4.19
C LEU A 245 -0.17 20.39 -2.69
N THR A 246 -1.29 20.91 -2.20
CA THR A 246 -1.64 20.85 -0.79
C THR A 246 -2.03 19.46 -0.33
N LEU A 247 -2.76 18.73 -1.15
CA LEU A 247 -3.21 17.38 -0.87
C LEU A 247 -2.17 16.31 -1.26
N TYR A 248 -1.05 16.69 -1.84
CA TYR A 248 -0.02 15.78 -2.36
C TYR A 248 0.34 14.62 -1.41
N PRO A 249 0.54 14.83 -0.09
CA PRO A 249 0.83 13.72 0.81
C PRO A 249 -0.28 12.68 0.94
N MET A 250 -1.51 13.03 0.57
CA MET A 250 -2.72 12.23 0.73
C MET A 250 -3.19 11.56 -0.55
N LEU A 251 -2.72 12.06 -1.70
CA LEU A 251 -3.10 11.53 -3.01
C LEU A 251 -2.74 10.05 -3.16
N PRO A 252 -3.59 9.26 -3.81
CA PRO A 252 -3.28 7.91 -4.27
C PRO A 252 -1.94 7.84 -5.01
N ARG A 253 -1.18 6.77 -4.78
CA ARG A 253 0.13 6.56 -5.37
C ARG A 253 0.26 5.19 -6.02
N LEU A 254 0.91 5.14 -7.18
CA LEU A 254 0.97 3.93 -7.99
C LEU A 254 2.07 2.95 -7.55
N GLY A 255 3.28 3.42 -7.30
CA GLY A 255 4.47 2.59 -7.20
C GLY A 255 4.74 1.99 -5.81
N GLY A 256 5.87 1.33 -5.72
CA GLY A 256 6.39 0.72 -4.50
C GLY A 256 6.05 -0.77 -4.37
N GLN A 257 6.53 -1.35 -3.28
CA GLN A 257 6.40 -2.80 -3.03
C GLN A 257 4.94 -3.26 -2.84
N ASP A 258 4.06 -2.38 -2.33
CA ASP A 258 2.64 -2.63 -2.09
C ASP A 258 1.75 -2.11 -3.24
N GLY A 259 2.33 -1.41 -4.20
CA GLY A 259 1.71 -0.90 -5.41
C GLY A 259 2.21 -1.65 -6.64
N LEU A 260 2.55 -0.93 -7.70
CA LEU A 260 3.16 -1.51 -8.91
C LEU A 260 4.67 -1.69 -8.70
N ARG A 261 5.12 -2.94 -8.52
CA ARG A 261 6.53 -3.26 -8.26
C ARG A 261 7.44 -2.83 -9.41
N GLY A 262 8.58 -2.23 -9.09
CA GLY A 262 9.54 -1.67 -10.06
C GLY A 262 9.29 -0.22 -10.41
N VAL A 263 8.11 0.32 -10.14
CA VAL A 263 7.78 1.75 -10.25
C VAL A 263 8.10 2.44 -8.92
N ASN A 264 8.72 3.61 -8.99
CA ASN A 264 9.02 4.42 -7.82
C ASN A 264 7.75 4.83 -7.09
N SER A 265 7.72 4.67 -5.75
CA SER A 265 6.52 4.85 -4.93
C SER A 265 6.00 6.29 -4.86
N ASP A 266 6.84 7.28 -5.10
CA ASP A 266 6.48 8.70 -4.99
C ASP A 266 6.43 9.42 -6.35
N MET A 267 6.70 8.70 -7.46
CA MET A 267 6.80 9.30 -8.78
C MET A 267 5.44 9.64 -9.40
N PHE A 268 4.45 8.79 -9.20
CA PHE A 268 3.12 8.94 -9.80
C PHE A 268 2.05 9.02 -8.73
N ARG A 269 1.41 10.17 -8.64
CA ARG A 269 0.31 10.47 -7.71
C ARG A 269 -0.74 11.29 -8.41
N ASP A 270 -1.98 10.98 -8.15
CA ASP A 270 -3.14 11.73 -8.61
C ASP A 270 -4.40 11.31 -7.83
N ASP A 271 -5.55 11.88 -8.16
CA ASP A 271 -6.85 11.59 -7.55
C ASP A 271 -7.26 10.12 -7.67
N ILE A 272 -6.95 9.50 -8.80
CA ILE A 272 -7.25 8.10 -9.09
C ILE A 272 -5.95 7.33 -9.30
N MET A 273 -5.83 6.17 -8.69
CA MET A 273 -4.79 5.20 -8.98
C MET A 273 -5.42 3.85 -9.31
N MET A 274 -4.96 3.22 -10.38
CA MET A 274 -5.33 1.85 -10.74
C MET A 274 -4.09 1.05 -11.07
N ALA A 275 -4.02 -0.18 -10.56
CA ALA A 275 -2.94 -1.11 -10.86
C ALA A 275 -3.46 -2.55 -10.95
N LEU A 276 -3.00 -3.26 -11.96
CA LEU A 276 -3.19 -4.70 -12.13
C LEU A 276 -1.83 -5.37 -12.14
N GLN A 277 -1.63 -6.39 -11.32
CA GLN A 277 -0.41 -7.20 -11.28
C GLN A 277 -0.74 -8.67 -11.36
N ALA A 278 0.12 -9.44 -11.98
CA ALA A 278 0.05 -10.90 -12.00
C ALA A 278 1.41 -11.50 -11.64
N GLU A 279 1.37 -12.67 -11.01
CA GLU A 279 2.55 -13.41 -10.56
C GLU A 279 2.33 -14.91 -10.79
N LEU A 280 3.30 -15.57 -11.41
CA LEU A 280 3.39 -17.03 -11.49
C LEU A 280 4.42 -17.51 -10.49
N ARG A 281 4.00 -18.31 -9.51
CA ARG A 281 4.84 -18.92 -8.48
C ARG A 281 5.20 -20.33 -8.89
N ILE A 282 6.50 -20.64 -8.90
CA ILE A 282 7.07 -21.86 -9.46
C ILE A 282 7.80 -22.60 -8.35
N PRO A 283 7.47 -23.88 -8.05
CA PRO A 283 8.26 -24.66 -7.11
C PRO A 283 9.65 -24.91 -7.68
N ILE A 284 10.70 -24.68 -6.87
CA ILE A 284 12.08 -24.94 -7.29
C ILE A 284 12.59 -26.18 -6.56
N TRP A 285 12.68 -26.08 -5.23
CA TRP A 285 13.20 -27.18 -4.41
C TRP A 285 12.87 -26.95 -2.93
N SER A 286 12.32 -27.99 -2.27
CA SER A 286 12.00 -27.99 -0.83
C SER A 286 11.19 -26.75 -0.40
N ILE A 287 11.82 -25.84 0.32
CA ILE A 287 11.21 -24.61 0.83
C ILE A 287 11.28 -23.44 -0.16
N PHE A 288 12.03 -23.59 -1.25
CA PHE A 288 12.27 -22.51 -2.22
C PHE A 288 11.29 -22.54 -3.37
N ARG A 289 10.78 -21.37 -3.72
CA ARG A 289 9.89 -21.12 -4.86
C ARG A 289 10.37 -19.89 -5.63
N GLY A 290 10.36 -19.98 -6.94
CA GLY A 290 10.56 -18.85 -7.84
C GLY A 290 9.26 -18.08 -8.03
N ALA A 291 9.37 -16.83 -8.48
CA ALA A 291 8.26 -16.05 -8.96
C ALA A 291 8.67 -15.23 -10.18
N VAL A 292 7.77 -15.13 -11.15
CA VAL A 292 7.87 -14.20 -12.27
C VAL A 292 6.63 -13.32 -12.22
N PHE A 293 6.78 -12.03 -12.33
CA PHE A 293 5.67 -11.12 -12.21
C PHE A 293 5.75 -9.96 -13.20
N ALA A 294 4.58 -9.47 -13.56
CA ALA A 294 4.41 -8.24 -14.31
C ALA A 294 3.13 -7.52 -13.85
N GLY A 295 3.09 -6.24 -14.09
CA GLY A 295 1.93 -5.43 -13.79
C GLY A 295 1.89 -4.17 -14.62
N ILE A 296 0.71 -3.58 -14.65
CA ILE A 296 0.39 -2.36 -15.41
C ILE A 296 -0.46 -1.46 -14.51
N GLY A 297 -0.27 -0.17 -14.60
CA GLY A 297 -1.08 0.77 -13.85
C GLY A 297 -0.86 2.20 -14.26
N ASP A 298 -1.70 3.08 -13.76
CA ASP A 298 -1.60 4.52 -13.97
C ASP A 298 -2.31 5.31 -12.88
N VAL A 299 -2.11 6.63 -12.91
CA VAL A 299 -2.82 7.61 -12.11
C VAL A 299 -3.54 8.59 -13.02
N TYR A 300 -4.68 9.11 -12.56
CA TYR A 300 -5.55 9.97 -13.37
C TYR A 300 -6.17 11.05 -12.48
N ASP A 301 -6.32 12.24 -13.07
CA ASP A 301 -7.23 13.27 -12.56
C ASP A 301 -8.68 12.89 -12.93
N TYR A 302 -9.61 12.92 -11.98
CA TYR A 302 -11.00 12.58 -12.28
C TYR A 302 -11.78 13.72 -12.96
N HIS A 303 -11.30 14.96 -12.90
CA HIS A 303 -11.89 16.10 -13.61
C HIS A 303 -11.44 16.18 -15.06
N ASN A 304 -10.18 15.77 -15.35
CA ASN A 304 -9.55 15.82 -16.68
C ASN A 304 -9.05 14.43 -17.08
N TRP A 305 -9.97 13.48 -17.16
CA TRP A 305 -9.63 12.12 -17.54
C TRP A 305 -9.05 12.06 -18.95
N HIS A 306 -7.84 11.57 -19.06
CA HIS A 306 -7.22 11.26 -20.35
C HIS A 306 -6.42 9.96 -20.26
N TRP A 307 -6.36 9.24 -21.38
CA TRP A 307 -5.59 8.03 -21.45
C TRP A 307 -4.11 8.37 -21.64
N ALA A 308 -3.29 8.00 -20.70
CA ALA A 308 -1.85 8.05 -20.82
C ALA A 308 -1.29 6.68 -21.20
N ILE A 309 -0.01 6.64 -21.59
CA ILE A 309 0.70 5.37 -21.77
C ILE A 309 0.91 4.74 -20.38
N PRO A 310 0.42 3.52 -20.14
CA PRO A 310 0.45 2.93 -18.82
C PRO A 310 1.88 2.62 -18.36
N LYS A 311 2.10 2.72 -17.07
CA LYS A 311 3.34 2.32 -16.43
C LYS A 311 3.34 0.81 -16.27
N VAL A 312 4.43 0.18 -16.67
CA VAL A 312 4.61 -1.27 -16.60
C VAL A 312 5.76 -1.59 -15.66
N GLY A 313 5.49 -2.44 -14.68
CA GLY A 313 6.50 -3.00 -13.79
C GLY A 313 6.63 -4.50 -14.00
N TYR A 314 7.83 -5.04 -13.96
CA TYR A 314 8.08 -6.47 -14.13
C TYR A 314 9.31 -6.93 -13.37
N GLY A 315 9.40 -8.23 -13.13
CA GLY A 315 10.55 -8.76 -12.40
C GLY A 315 10.45 -10.23 -12.08
N VAL A 316 11.43 -10.66 -11.31
CA VAL A 316 11.55 -12.03 -10.82
C VAL A 316 11.76 -12.01 -9.32
N GLY A 317 11.43 -13.12 -8.66
CA GLY A 317 11.60 -13.22 -7.23
C GLY A 317 11.87 -14.62 -6.75
N LEU A 318 12.37 -14.69 -5.52
CA LEU A 318 12.60 -15.92 -4.79
C LEU A 318 11.79 -15.87 -3.49
N ARG A 319 11.22 -16.99 -3.11
CA ARG A 319 10.46 -17.21 -1.89
C ARG A 319 11.10 -18.33 -1.09
N ALA A 320 11.24 -18.16 0.22
CA ALA A 320 11.69 -19.22 1.13
C ALA A 320 10.68 -19.36 2.29
N THR A 321 10.05 -20.52 2.39
CA THR A 321 9.08 -20.80 3.44
C THR A 321 9.79 -21.13 4.74
N ILE A 322 9.58 -20.35 5.81
CA ILE A 322 10.35 -20.46 7.05
C ILE A 322 9.70 -21.42 8.06
N ASN A 323 8.38 -21.52 8.08
CA ASN A 323 7.67 -22.23 9.13
C ASN A 323 6.41 -22.95 8.66
N LYS A 324 5.81 -23.76 9.57
CA LYS A 324 4.57 -24.51 9.30
C LYS A 324 3.36 -23.61 8.99
N ALA A 325 3.37 -22.33 9.39
CA ALA A 325 2.33 -21.36 9.03
C ALA A 325 2.50 -20.80 7.61
N LYS A 326 3.52 -21.25 6.88
CA LYS A 326 3.87 -20.82 5.52
C LYS A 326 4.26 -19.34 5.44
N VAL A 327 4.86 -18.78 6.50
CA VAL A 327 5.47 -17.46 6.41
C VAL A 327 6.68 -17.55 5.49
N ASN A 328 6.76 -16.65 4.53
CA ASN A 328 7.82 -16.62 3.52
C ASN A 328 8.74 -15.41 3.73
N ILE A 329 10.03 -15.63 3.51
CA ILE A 329 10.94 -14.54 3.12
C ILE A 329 10.85 -14.41 1.60
N ARG A 330 10.60 -13.20 1.14
CA ARG A 330 10.50 -12.83 -0.26
C ARG A 330 11.69 -11.95 -0.65
N PHE A 331 12.33 -12.30 -1.74
CA PHE A 331 13.31 -11.44 -2.41
C PHE A 331 12.85 -11.21 -3.86
N ASP A 332 12.61 -9.96 -4.22
CA ASP A 332 12.19 -9.57 -5.57
C ASP A 332 13.22 -8.62 -6.19
N ILE A 333 13.46 -8.79 -7.47
CA ILE A 333 14.16 -7.86 -8.34
C ILE A 333 13.16 -7.36 -9.37
N ALA A 334 12.94 -6.06 -9.42
CA ALA A 334 11.95 -5.44 -10.27
C ALA A 334 12.48 -4.26 -11.05
N ARG A 335 11.86 -3.96 -12.17
CA ARG A 335 12.13 -2.83 -13.03
C ARG A 335 10.85 -2.29 -13.64
N SER A 336 10.85 -1.03 -14.10
CA SER A 336 9.74 -0.43 -14.83
C SER A 336 10.18 0.16 -16.17
N ASN A 337 9.21 0.41 -17.06
CA ASN A 337 9.42 1.11 -18.34
C ASN A 337 9.58 2.62 -18.18
N VAL A 338 9.33 3.16 -16.99
CA VAL A 338 9.31 4.61 -16.71
C VAL A 338 10.45 5.08 -15.81
N ASP A 339 11.45 4.25 -15.56
CA ASP A 339 12.59 4.70 -14.76
C ASP A 339 13.51 5.59 -15.60
N PRO A 340 13.84 6.80 -15.13
CA PRO A 340 14.70 7.76 -15.80
C PRO A 340 16.11 7.27 -16.08
N ARG A 341 16.50 6.28 -15.32
CA ARG A 341 17.83 5.70 -15.40
C ARG A 341 17.84 4.41 -16.20
N TRP A 342 16.94 4.33 -17.20
CA TRP A 342 16.72 3.16 -18.06
C TRP A 342 18.01 2.43 -18.47
N ASN A 343 19.08 3.17 -18.73
CA ASN A 343 20.39 2.62 -19.13
C ASN A 343 21.33 2.34 -17.94
N ASN A 344 20.89 2.50 -16.69
CA ASN A 344 21.72 2.33 -15.51
C ASN A 344 21.23 1.11 -14.69
N ILE A 345 22.17 0.35 -14.13
CA ILE A 345 21.87 -0.74 -13.20
C ILE A 345 21.06 -0.26 -11.98
N ASN A 346 21.19 1.01 -11.64
CA ASN A 346 20.42 1.64 -10.56
C ASN A 346 18.91 1.80 -10.87
N ALA A 347 18.45 1.44 -12.08
CA ALA A 347 17.05 1.37 -12.44
C ALA A 347 16.31 0.15 -11.84
N TYR A 348 17.03 -0.80 -11.25
CA TYR A 348 16.43 -1.93 -10.57
C TYR A 348 16.05 -1.61 -9.13
N SER A 349 14.91 -2.13 -8.72
CA SER A 349 14.46 -2.13 -7.32
C SER A 349 14.61 -3.53 -6.74
N PHE A 350 15.10 -3.62 -5.51
CA PHE A 350 15.27 -4.86 -4.77
C PHE A 350 14.44 -4.80 -3.50
N TYR A 351 13.66 -5.84 -3.25
CA TYR A 351 12.79 -5.93 -2.07
C TYR A 351 13.07 -7.21 -1.32
N LEU A 352 13.46 -7.12 -0.05
CA LEU A 352 13.58 -8.27 0.86
C LEU A 352 12.59 -8.09 2.01
N THR A 353 11.58 -8.91 2.06
CA THR A 353 10.48 -8.80 3.03
C THR A 353 10.03 -10.15 3.56
N ALA A 354 9.34 -10.14 4.69
CA ALA A 354 8.78 -11.33 5.32
C ALA A 354 7.30 -11.60 4.99
N THR A 355 6.79 -11.00 3.92
CA THR A 355 5.39 -11.14 3.48
C THR A 355 5.31 -11.35 1.98
N GLU A 356 4.20 -11.91 1.51
CA GLU A 356 3.92 -11.96 0.07
C GLU A 356 3.60 -10.58 -0.51
N ALA A 357 3.69 -10.46 -1.84
CA ALA A 357 3.41 -9.21 -2.54
C ALA A 357 1.92 -8.84 -2.48
N PHE A 358 1.05 -9.86 -2.49
CA PHE A 358 -0.40 -9.75 -2.39
C PHE A 358 -1.03 -11.08 -2.00
#